data_44b8e5df5d984c974820637468ca1095
#
_entry.id   44b8e5df5d984c974820637468ca1095
#
_cell.length_a   1.000
_cell.length_b   1.000
_cell.length_c   1.000
_cell.angle_alpha   90.00
_cell.angle_beta   90.00
_cell.angle_gamma   90.00
#
_symmetry.space_group_name_H-M   'P 1'
#
loop_
_entity.id
_entity.type
_entity.pdbx_description
1 polymer ?
#
loop_
_entity_poly.entity_id
_entity_poly.type
_entity_poly.pdbx_seq_one_letter_code
_entity_poly.pdbx_strand_id
1 'polypeptide(L)'
;MGMLRFDHVGVVVDDLGAASAFFVGLGFEREGGTTVEGEAVDKINGLAGVRAEVMMVRTPDGTGKLELVKYHAPADDERPQPWPANRPGFRHICIEVEDLNAIVDRLRDDGFDTVGEVQDYADVYRLVYVRGPEGLIVELAENIASEEAS
;
A
#
# COMPACT_ATOMS: atom_id res chain seq x y z
N MET A 1 21.75 -0.47 20.38
CA MET A 1 21.10 0.82 20.57
C MET A 1 20.64 1.36 19.24
N GLY A 2 19.49 1.92 19.18
CA GLY A 2 18.93 2.46 17.95
C GLY A 2 17.98 1.50 17.24
N MET A 3 17.75 1.73 15.95
CA MET A 3 16.78 1.01 15.14
C MET A 3 17.21 -0.45 14.95
N LEU A 4 16.30 -1.38 15.21
CA LEU A 4 16.53 -2.81 14.97
C LEU A 4 16.09 -3.25 13.57
N ARG A 5 14.95 -2.75 13.09
CA ARG A 5 14.41 -3.10 11.79
C ARG A 5 13.27 -2.14 11.43
N PHE A 6 12.92 -2.15 10.17
CA PHE A 6 11.71 -1.50 9.69
C PHE A 6 10.53 -2.46 9.91
N ASP A 7 9.51 -2.05 10.67
CA ASP A 7 8.43 -2.96 11.04
C ASP A 7 7.26 -2.91 10.06
N HIS A 8 6.63 -1.77 9.88
CA HIS A 8 5.49 -1.63 8.97
C HIS A 8 5.24 -0.17 8.58
N VAL A 9 4.39 0.01 7.58
CA VAL A 9 3.79 1.30 7.21
C VAL A 9 2.32 1.27 7.55
N GLY A 10 1.83 2.31 8.22
CA GLY A 10 0.41 2.50 8.48
C GLY A 10 -0.27 3.23 7.33
N VAL A 11 -1.38 2.68 6.85
CA VAL A 11 -2.20 3.25 5.78
C VAL A 11 -3.63 3.36 6.28
N VAL A 12 -4.10 4.58 6.44
CA VAL A 12 -5.47 4.84 6.90
C VAL A 12 -6.38 4.91 5.69
N VAL A 13 -7.47 4.15 5.72
CA VAL A 13 -8.42 4.03 4.61
C VAL A 13 -9.86 4.12 5.11
N ASP A 14 -10.78 4.47 4.23
CA ASP A 14 -12.21 4.44 4.52
C ASP A 14 -12.82 3.05 4.33
N ASP A 15 -12.38 2.33 3.30
CA ASP A 15 -12.86 0.99 2.98
C ASP A 15 -11.75 -0.03 3.19
N LEU A 16 -11.73 -0.62 4.38
CA LEU A 16 -10.70 -1.59 4.77
C LEU A 16 -10.76 -2.85 3.92
N GLY A 17 -11.96 -3.31 3.56
CA GLY A 17 -12.15 -4.50 2.72
C GLY A 17 -11.60 -4.30 1.32
N ALA A 18 -11.91 -3.17 0.68
CA ALA A 18 -11.42 -2.85 -0.66
C ALA A 18 -9.89 -2.68 -0.68
N ALA A 19 -9.32 -1.98 0.31
CA ALA A 19 -7.87 -1.81 0.42
C ALA A 19 -7.18 -3.16 0.62
N SER A 20 -7.69 -3.98 1.53
CA SER A 20 -7.17 -5.32 1.79
C SER A 20 -7.19 -6.19 0.53
N ALA A 21 -8.32 -6.20 -0.19
CA ALA A 21 -8.47 -6.97 -1.42
C ALA A 21 -7.49 -6.51 -2.51
N PHE A 22 -7.27 -5.21 -2.62
CA PHE A 22 -6.30 -4.65 -3.58
C PHE A 22 -4.89 -5.17 -3.31
N PHE A 23 -4.42 -5.09 -2.08
CA PHE A 23 -3.08 -5.55 -1.72
C PHE A 23 -2.94 -7.07 -1.83
N VAL A 24 -3.97 -7.83 -1.44
CA VAL A 24 -3.97 -9.29 -1.64
C VAL A 24 -3.91 -9.63 -3.13
N GLY A 25 -4.62 -8.89 -3.97
CA GLY A 25 -4.55 -9.05 -5.43
C GLY A 25 -3.16 -8.78 -6.01
N LEU A 26 -2.36 -7.95 -5.35
CA LEU A 26 -0.96 -7.71 -5.74
C LEU A 26 0.01 -8.79 -5.23
N GLY A 27 -0.43 -9.69 -4.36
CA GLY A 27 0.40 -10.76 -3.82
C GLY A 27 0.69 -10.67 -2.33
N PHE A 28 0.20 -9.64 -1.64
CA PHE A 28 0.29 -9.60 -0.18
C PHE A 28 -0.58 -10.68 0.44
N GLU A 29 -0.19 -11.14 1.61
CA GLU A 29 -0.91 -12.12 2.40
C GLU A 29 -1.52 -11.46 3.63
N ARG A 30 -2.76 -11.80 3.96
CA ARG A 30 -3.37 -11.33 5.21
C ARG A 30 -2.70 -12.03 6.39
N GLU A 31 -2.26 -11.22 7.36
CA GLU A 31 -1.63 -11.74 8.58
C GLU A 31 -2.63 -11.79 9.74
N GLY A 32 -3.69 -11.00 9.69
CA GLY A 32 -4.74 -10.97 10.68
C GLY A 32 -5.28 -9.58 10.88
N GLY A 33 -6.44 -9.49 11.53
CA GLY A 33 -7.11 -8.24 11.82
C GLY A 33 -7.72 -8.22 13.21
N THR A 34 -7.93 -7.03 13.73
CA THR A 34 -8.55 -6.81 15.04
C THR A 34 -9.15 -5.42 15.13
N THR A 35 -10.01 -5.23 16.12
CA THR A 35 -10.48 -3.90 16.52
C THR A 35 -9.69 -3.44 17.73
N VAL A 36 -9.24 -2.19 17.73
CA VAL A 36 -8.49 -1.59 18.82
C VAL A 36 -9.24 -0.39 19.37
N GLU A 37 -9.29 -0.29 20.71
CA GLU A 37 -9.89 0.82 21.44
C GLU A 37 -9.38 0.82 22.88
N GLY A 38 -9.63 1.89 23.60
CA GLY A 38 -9.27 2.03 25.01
C GLY A 38 -8.26 3.13 25.27
N GLU A 39 -7.96 3.33 26.54
CA GLU A 39 -7.12 4.45 27.01
C GLU A 39 -5.73 4.44 26.39
N ALA A 40 -5.10 3.28 26.30
CA ALA A 40 -3.76 3.18 25.73
C ALA A 40 -3.77 3.54 24.23
N VAL A 41 -4.80 3.11 23.51
CA VAL A 41 -4.97 3.43 22.08
C VAL A 41 -5.17 4.93 21.89
N ASP A 42 -6.00 5.55 22.72
CA ASP A 42 -6.22 7.00 22.67
C ASP A 42 -4.91 7.76 22.91
N LYS A 43 -4.15 7.36 23.90
CA LYS A 43 -2.87 8.01 24.23
C LYS A 43 -1.82 7.84 23.14
N ILE A 44 -1.75 6.66 22.52
CA ILE A 44 -0.84 6.41 21.39
C ILE A 44 -1.20 7.29 20.21
N ASN A 45 -2.49 7.42 19.90
CA ASN A 45 -2.97 8.18 18.76
C ASN A 45 -3.03 9.69 18.99
N GLY A 46 -3.02 10.13 20.25
CA GLY A 46 -3.24 11.54 20.59
C GLY A 46 -4.66 12.00 20.26
N LEU A 47 -5.62 11.08 20.32
CA LEU A 47 -7.03 11.32 20.02
C LEU A 47 -7.86 10.76 21.17
N ALA A 48 -9.09 11.26 21.33
CA ALA A 48 -10.01 10.77 22.34
C ALA A 48 -11.06 9.86 21.69
N GLY A 49 -11.37 8.74 22.38
CA GLY A 49 -12.45 7.85 21.94
C GLY A 49 -12.14 7.08 20.67
N VAL A 50 -10.90 6.66 20.47
CA VAL A 50 -10.50 5.91 19.28
C VAL A 50 -11.15 4.53 19.27
N ARG A 51 -11.75 4.20 18.13
CA ARG A 51 -12.16 2.84 17.76
C ARG A 51 -11.76 2.60 16.31
N ALA A 52 -10.85 1.69 16.09
CA ALA A 52 -10.30 1.43 14.76
C ALA A 52 -10.24 -0.06 14.49
N GLU A 53 -10.46 -0.41 13.24
CA GLU A 53 -10.18 -1.75 12.72
C GLU A 53 -8.83 -1.75 12.03
N VAL A 54 -8.07 -2.81 12.26
CA VAL A 54 -6.74 -2.99 11.70
C VAL A 54 -6.70 -4.31 10.92
N MET A 55 -6.09 -4.29 9.75
CA MET A 55 -5.75 -5.49 8.98
C MET A 55 -4.29 -5.41 8.60
N MET A 56 -3.50 -6.39 9.06
CA MET A 56 -2.11 -6.53 8.65
C MET A 56 -2.02 -7.34 7.38
N VAL A 57 -1.28 -6.83 6.41
CA VAL A 57 -0.90 -7.58 5.21
C VAL A 57 0.62 -7.56 5.07
N ARG A 58 1.17 -8.64 4.55
CA ARG A 58 2.62 -8.79 4.43
C ARG A 58 3.02 -9.31 3.06
N THR A 59 4.25 -9.03 2.66
CA THR A 59 4.84 -9.68 1.48
C THR A 59 5.08 -11.18 1.76
N PRO A 60 5.11 -12.03 0.70
CA PRO A 60 5.34 -13.47 0.89
C PRO A 60 6.61 -13.82 1.65
N ASP A 61 7.68 -13.02 1.48
CA ASP A 61 8.94 -13.19 2.21
C ASP A 61 8.90 -12.65 3.64
N GLY A 62 7.80 -11.98 4.03
CA GLY A 62 7.59 -11.46 5.37
C GLY A 62 8.36 -10.18 5.71
N THR A 63 9.13 -9.61 4.77
CA THR A 63 9.95 -8.44 5.05
C THR A 63 9.18 -7.12 4.95
N GLY A 64 8.14 -7.06 4.12
CA GLY A 64 7.32 -5.86 3.95
C GLY A 64 5.94 -6.04 4.57
N LYS A 65 5.54 -5.12 5.45
CA LYS A 65 4.24 -5.15 6.10
C LYS A 65 3.54 -3.83 5.99
N LEU A 66 2.23 -3.89 5.78
CA LEU A 66 1.34 -2.74 5.87
C LEU A 66 0.32 -2.99 6.98
N GLU A 67 0.10 -1.96 7.78
CA GLU A 67 -1.03 -1.91 8.72
C GLU A 67 -2.12 -1.07 8.07
N LEU A 68 -3.16 -1.71 7.56
CA LEU A 68 -4.32 -1.03 7.00
C LEU A 68 -5.27 -0.72 8.15
N VAL A 69 -5.68 0.54 8.28
CA VAL A 69 -6.43 1.01 9.44
C VAL A 69 -7.66 1.78 8.97
N LYS A 70 -8.82 1.42 9.53
CA LYS A 70 -10.03 2.23 9.42
C LYS A 70 -10.41 2.76 10.79
N TYR A 71 -10.48 4.09 10.93
CA TYR A 71 -10.98 4.73 12.13
C TYR A 71 -12.50 4.84 12.05
N HIS A 72 -13.19 4.12 12.94
CA HIS A 72 -14.64 4.29 13.10
C HIS A 72 -14.96 5.52 13.94
N ALA A 73 -14.07 5.85 14.89
CA ALA A 73 -14.16 7.03 15.74
C ALA A 73 -12.76 7.42 16.23
N PRO A 74 -12.46 8.74 16.36
CA PRO A 74 -13.22 9.82 15.76
C PRO A 74 -13.11 9.80 14.24
N ALA A 75 -14.16 10.23 13.55
CA ALA A 75 -14.15 10.34 12.10
C ALA A 75 -13.36 11.59 11.68
N ASP A 76 -12.62 11.46 10.57
CA ASP A 76 -12.02 12.59 9.89
C ASP A 76 -12.93 12.97 8.71
N ASP A 77 -13.19 14.28 8.54
CA ASP A 77 -14.07 14.77 7.49
C ASP A 77 -13.38 14.89 6.12
N GLU A 78 -12.04 14.83 6.12
CA GLU A 78 -11.26 14.84 4.88
C GLU A 78 -11.49 13.53 4.12
N ARG A 79 -11.77 13.66 2.83
CA ARG A 79 -11.94 12.49 1.97
C ARG A 79 -10.66 12.16 1.23
N PRO A 80 -10.36 10.88 1.04
CA PRO A 80 -9.23 10.47 0.20
C PRO A 80 -9.37 11.06 -1.20
N GLN A 81 -8.25 11.49 -1.78
CA GLN A 81 -8.20 12.08 -3.11
C GLN A 81 -7.06 11.49 -3.92
N PRO A 82 -7.20 11.45 -5.26
CA PRO A 82 -6.12 10.98 -6.12
C PRO A 82 -5.03 12.05 -6.27
N TRP A 83 -4.34 12.35 -5.17
CA TRP A 83 -3.27 13.33 -5.17
C TRP A 83 -2.17 12.96 -6.15
N PRO A 84 -1.56 13.94 -6.83
CA PRO A 84 -0.44 13.65 -7.71
C PRO A 84 0.77 13.12 -6.95
N ALA A 85 1.66 12.43 -7.66
CA ALA A 85 2.82 11.77 -7.07
C ALA A 85 3.79 12.72 -6.35
N ASN A 86 3.77 14.01 -6.69
CA ASN A 86 4.66 15.02 -6.12
C ASN A 86 4.09 15.76 -4.90
N ARG A 87 2.91 15.38 -4.43
CA ARG A 87 2.34 16.00 -3.22
C ARG A 87 3.18 15.65 -2.01
N PRO A 88 3.64 16.62 -1.20
CA PRO A 88 4.43 16.31 -0.01
C PRO A 88 3.74 15.34 0.94
N GLY A 89 4.52 14.47 1.58
CA GLY A 89 4.08 13.42 2.48
C GLY A 89 4.44 12.04 1.94
N PHE A 90 4.05 10.99 2.65
CA PHE A 90 4.20 9.63 2.12
C PHE A 90 3.32 9.48 0.90
N ARG A 91 3.90 9.13 -0.25
CA ARG A 91 3.16 9.07 -1.51
C ARG A 91 2.98 7.68 -2.06
N HIS A 92 4.00 6.83 -1.95
CA HIS A 92 3.93 5.48 -2.53
C HIS A 92 4.78 4.49 -1.76
N ILE A 93 4.47 3.23 -1.97
CA ILE A 93 5.35 2.12 -1.67
C ILE A 93 5.76 1.48 -2.99
N CYS A 94 6.90 0.81 -3.02
CA CYS A 94 7.37 0.08 -4.19
C CYS A 94 7.41 -1.42 -3.86
N ILE A 95 6.88 -2.23 -4.77
CA ILE A 95 7.02 -3.68 -4.72
C ILE A 95 7.72 -4.18 -5.98
N GLU A 96 8.61 -5.13 -5.81
CA GLU A 96 9.26 -5.80 -6.94
C GLU A 96 8.37 -6.95 -7.41
N VAL A 97 8.17 -7.03 -8.72
CA VAL A 97 7.25 -7.98 -9.34
C VAL A 97 7.88 -8.67 -10.54
N GLU A 98 7.27 -9.77 -10.96
CA GLU A 98 7.50 -10.39 -12.25
C GLU A 98 6.28 -10.11 -13.15
N ASP A 99 6.49 -10.03 -14.47
CA ASP A 99 5.44 -9.80 -15.46
C ASP A 99 4.60 -8.54 -15.18
N LEU A 100 5.28 -7.40 -15.00
CA LEU A 100 4.66 -6.13 -14.67
C LEU A 100 3.49 -5.79 -15.62
N ASN A 101 3.67 -5.98 -16.91
CA ASN A 101 2.61 -5.65 -17.88
C ASN A 101 1.35 -6.48 -17.65
N ALA A 102 1.47 -7.75 -17.31
CA ALA A 102 0.32 -8.60 -17.00
C ALA A 102 -0.41 -8.14 -15.74
N ILE A 103 0.34 -7.68 -14.74
CA ILE A 103 -0.26 -7.13 -13.51
C ILE A 103 -1.04 -5.85 -13.83
N VAL A 104 -0.47 -4.95 -14.63
CA VAL A 104 -1.14 -3.71 -15.04
C VAL A 104 -2.42 -4.02 -15.81
N ASP A 105 -2.39 -4.98 -16.73
CA ASP A 105 -3.58 -5.36 -17.50
C ASP A 105 -4.69 -5.90 -16.58
N ARG A 106 -4.32 -6.76 -15.63
CA ARG A 106 -5.28 -7.27 -14.64
C ARG A 106 -5.86 -6.16 -13.76
N LEU A 107 -5.02 -5.22 -13.32
CA LEU A 107 -5.49 -4.09 -12.51
C LEU A 107 -6.47 -3.22 -13.30
N ARG A 108 -6.20 -3.00 -14.59
CA ARG A 108 -7.13 -2.26 -15.46
C ARG A 108 -8.46 -2.97 -15.61
N ASP A 109 -8.46 -4.30 -15.74
CA ASP A 109 -9.69 -5.10 -15.78
C ASP A 109 -10.48 -4.95 -14.46
N ASP A 110 -9.80 -4.77 -13.35
CA ASP A 110 -10.43 -4.54 -12.03
C ASP A 110 -10.83 -3.07 -11.80
N GLY A 111 -10.60 -2.20 -12.76
CA GLY A 111 -10.99 -0.79 -12.69
C GLY A 111 -9.93 0.16 -12.16
N PHE A 112 -8.70 -0.31 -11.95
CA PHE A 112 -7.58 0.54 -11.56
C PHE A 112 -6.75 0.92 -12.78
N ASP A 113 -6.02 2.03 -12.70
CA ASP A 113 -5.20 2.49 -13.82
C ASP A 113 -3.83 2.96 -13.33
N THR A 114 -2.93 3.20 -14.26
CA THR A 114 -1.63 3.78 -13.96
C THR A 114 -1.73 5.28 -13.74
N VAL A 115 -0.81 5.82 -12.96
CA VAL A 115 -0.68 7.27 -12.77
C VAL A 115 -0.04 7.90 -14.01
N GLY A 116 1.04 7.31 -14.48
CA GLY A 116 1.73 7.66 -15.70
C GLY A 116 1.81 6.45 -16.63
N GLU A 117 2.90 6.32 -17.34
CA GLU A 117 3.11 5.24 -18.29
C GLU A 117 4.17 4.26 -17.80
N VAL A 118 4.03 3.00 -18.21
CA VAL A 118 5.08 1.99 -18.02
C VAL A 118 6.32 2.41 -18.79
N GLN A 119 7.47 2.44 -18.12
CA GLN A 119 8.73 2.83 -18.72
C GLN A 119 9.85 1.88 -18.31
N ASP A 120 10.74 1.61 -19.25
CA ASP A 120 12.01 0.97 -18.94
C ASP A 120 13.01 2.06 -18.52
N TYR A 121 13.66 1.84 -17.38
CA TYR A 121 14.57 2.81 -16.77
C TYR A 121 15.96 2.23 -16.68
N ALA A 122 16.93 2.91 -17.30
CA ALA A 122 18.35 2.56 -17.28
C ALA A 122 18.64 1.11 -17.74
N ASP A 123 17.75 0.52 -18.56
CA ASP A 123 17.83 -0.86 -19.02
C ASP A 123 17.94 -1.91 -17.90
N VAL A 124 17.57 -1.53 -16.68
CA VAL A 124 17.64 -2.37 -15.48
C VAL A 124 16.25 -2.68 -14.96
N TYR A 125 15.37 -1.69 -14.94
CA TYR A 125 14.03 -1.82 -14.37
C TYR A 125 12.97 -1.40 -15.35
N ARG A 126 11.82 -2.05 -15.26
CA ARG A 126 10.56 -1.58 -15.82
C ARG A 126 9.73 -1.07 -14.64
N LEU A 127 9.24 0.16 -14.75
CA LEU A 127 8.60 0.85 -13.64
C LEU A 127 7.26 1.43 -14.04
N VAL A 128 6.33 1.45 -13.10
CA VAL A 128 5.06 2.17 -13.25
C VAL A 128 4.48 2.48 -11.88
N TYR A 129 3.80 3.62 -11.76
CA TYR A 129 2.95 3.93 -10.62
C TYR A 129 1.52 3.56 -10.95
N VAL A 130 0.88 2.79 -10.07
CA VAL A 130 -0.52 2.38 -10.19
C VAL A 130 -1.33 3.11 -9.11
N ARG A 131 -2.52 3.56 -9.50
CA ARG A 131 -3.47 4.21 -8.59
C ARG A 131 -4.42 3.15 -8.04
N GLY A 132 -4.28 2.85 -6.75
CA GLY A 132 -5.16 1.92 -6.05
C GLY A 132 -6.40 2.58 -5.45
N PRO A 133 -7.11 1.88 -4.56
CA PRO A 133 -8.27 2.43 -3.86
C PRO A 133 -7.90 3.71 -3.12
N GLU A 134 -8.85 4.66 -3.07
CA GLU A 134 -8.73 5.91 -2.31
C GLU A 134 -7.50 6.75 -2.70
N GLY A 135 -7.05 6.62 -3.93
CA GLY A 135 -5.93 7.39 -4.44
C GLY A 135 -4.55 6.89 -4.02
N LEU A 136 -4.46 5.72 -3.41
CA LEU A 136 -3.17 5.13 -3.04
C LEU A 136 -2.30 4.91 -4.27
N ILE A 137 -1.00 5.19 -4.15
CA ILE A 137 -0.03 4.95 -5.22
C ILE A 137 0.87 3.79 -4.83
N VAL A 138 0.96 2.80 -5.71
CA VAL A 138 1.91 1.69 -5.59
C VAL A 138 2.81 1.70 -6.80
N GLU A 139 4.11 1.75 -6.59
CA GLU A 139 5.09 1.56 -7.65
C GLU A 139 5.32 0.06 -7.85
N LEU A 140 5.21 -0.38 -9.10
CA LEU A 140 5.61 -1.72 -9.50
C LEU A 140 6.98 -1.61 -10.17
N ALA A 141 7.91 -2.47 -9.75
CA ALA A 141 9.25 -2.52 -10.29
C ALA A 141 9.58 -3.95 -10.73
N GLU A 142 9.90 -4.12 -11.99
CA GLU A 142 10.37 -5.41 -12.52
C GLU A 142 11.83 -5.28 -12.91
N ASN A 143 12.66 -6.21 -12.43
CA ASN A 143 14.06 -6.25 -12.83
C ASN A 143 14.17 -6.93 -14.19
N ILE A 144 14.49 -6.16 -15.23
CA ILE A 144 14.63 -6.66 -16.61
C ILE A 144 16.08 -6.95 -17.01
N ALA A 145 17.05 -6.56 -16.19
CA ALA A 145 18.47 -6.79 -16.50
C ALA A 145 18.83 -8.28 -16.58
N SER A 146 18.14 -9.12 -15.77
CA SER A 146 18.37 -10.57 -15.78
C SER A 146 17.83 -11.26 -17.04
N GLU A 147 16.85 -10.67 -17.75
CA GLU A 147 16.30 -11.19 -18.99
C GLU A 147 17.28 -11.02 -20.15
N GLU A 148 18.08 -9.96 -20.14
CA GLU A 148 19.06 -9.66 -21.17
C GLU A 148 20.35 -10.49 -21.03
N ALA A 149 20.63 -11.00 -19.83
CA ALA A 149 21.82 -11.79 -19.51
C ALA A 149 21.69 -13.27 -19.89
N SER A 150 20.50 -13.72 -20.24
CA SER A 150 20.21 -15.09 -20.70
C SER A 150 20.03 -15.12 -22.22
#